data_37c40915701690a1a6b94fa84ea2b131
#
_entry.id   37c40915701690a1a6b94fa84ea2b131
#
_cell.length_a   1.000
_cell.length_b   1.000
_cell.length_c   1.000
_cell.angle_alpha   90.00
_cell.angle_beta   90.00
_cell.angle_gamma   90.00
#
_symmetry.space_group_name_H-M   'P 1'
#
loop_
_entity.id
_entity.type
_entity.pdbx_description
1 polymer ?
#
loop_
_entity_poly.entity_id
_entity_poly.type
_entity_poly.pdbx_seq_one_letter_code
_entity_poly.pdbx_strand_id
1 'polypeptide(L)'
;IAALLVVGGGASWMANQPHGAPENPTGLAAGTPSAFQNERNASSDAKPALLVQMVYIAPENAAAALRGAGYTPDEQTRIMAAIKRREYRLAVMPVFDATNTGGTILIQSGVMKKIVHLTPQPQNVILPITLAGEVTITPVSAPGPTGITPGAITVLGPEIFPALQTGDSLLLSVMVQ
;
A
#
# COMPACT_ATOMS: atom_id res chain seq x y z
N ILE A 1 0.00 -29.25 40.29
CA ILE A 1 -0.42 -28.77 41.61
C ILE A 1 -0.28 -27.29 41.65
N ALA A 2 -1.38 -26.66 42.06
CA ALA A 2 -1.64 -25.31 42.53
C ALA A 2 -2.06 -24.26 41.49
N ALA A 3 -3.38 -24.07 41.46
CA ALA A 3 -4.10 -22.89 41.03
C ALA A 3 -3.92 -21.74 42.03
N LEU A 4 -3.98 -20.52 41.55
CA LEU A 4 -4.41 -19.37 42.38
C LEU A 4 -5.20 -18.38 41.53
N LEU A 5 -6.51 -18.36 41.83
CA LEU A 5 -7.48 -17.32 41.45
C LEU A 5 -7.32 -16.15 42.44
N VAL A 6 -7.30 -14.93 41.91
CA VAL A 6 -7.64 -13.74 42.73
C VAL A 6 -8.68 -12.92 41.98
N VAL A 7 -9.86 -12.89 42.57
CA VAL A 7 -11.03 -12.06 42.28
C VAL A 7 -10.99 -10.87 43.24
N GLY A 8 -11.39 -9.71 42.79
CA GLY A 8 -11.73 -8.55 43.60
C GLY A 8 -11.52 -7.27 42.80
N GLY A 9 -12.40 -6.33 42.67
CA GLY A 9 -13.58 -5.95 43.33
C GLY A 9 -13.82 -4.51 42.93
N GLY A 10 -15.08 -4.17 42.65
CA GLY A 10 -15.56 -2.88 42.14
C GLY A 10 -15.40 -1.70 43.10
N ALA A 11 -15.56 -0.51 42.53
CA ALA A 11 -16.09 0.65 43.27
C ALA A 11 -16.76 1.61 42.29
N SER A 12 -18.06 1.66 42.44
CA SER A 12 -18.96 2.69 41.94
C SER A 12 -18.64 4.04 42.56
N TRP A 13 -18.67 5.12 41.78
CA TRP A 13 -18.86 6.47 42.30
C TRP A 13 -20.04 7.12 41.61
N MET A 14 -21.15 7.17 42.30
CA MET A 14 -22.31 8.01 41.98
C MET A 14 -22.16 9.39 42.64
N ALA A 15 -22.78 10.33 41.95
CA ALA A 15 -23.43 11.55 42.47
C ALA A 15 -22.56 12.78 42.75
N ASN A 16 -22.79 13.84 42.02
CA ASN A 16 -23.48 15.02 42.59
C ASN A 16 -23.87 16.00 41.48
N GLN A 17 -25.20 16.25 41.34
CA GLN A 17 -25.73 17.48 40.76
C GLN A 17 -25.98 18.49 41.89
N PRO A 18 -25.94 19.79 41.62
CA PRO A 18 -27.10 20.59 41.91
C PRO A 18 -27.59 21.52 40.82
N HIS A 19 -28.88 21.68 40.83
CA HIS A 19 -29.78 22.56 40.11
C HIS A 19 -29.42 24.06 40.16
N GLY A 20 -29.82 24.78 39.10
CA GLY A 20 -29.92 26.22 39.08
C GLY A 20 -30.29 26.77 37.70
N ALA A 21 -31.58 26.88 37.40
CA ALA A 21 -32.07 27.83 36.42
C ALA A 21 -32.40 29.15 37.14
N PRO A 22 -32.46 30.32 36.46
CA PRO A 22 -33.58 30.65 35.58
C PRO A 22 -33.32 31.59 34.36
N GLU A 23 -34.27 31.49 33.43
CA GLU A 23 -34.93 32.55 32.64
C GLU A 23 -34.20 33.39 31.57
N ASN A 24 -34.77 33.28 30.39
CA ASN A 24 -34.77 34.10 29.18
C ASN A 24 -35.03 35.62 29.40
N PRO A 25 -34.73 36.53 28.46
CA PRO A 25 -35.47 36.56 27.18
C PRO A 25 -34.75 37.10 25.91
N THR A 26 -35.32 36.71 24.77
CA THR A 26 -35.49 37.45 23.49
C THR A 26 -34.31 38.08 22.77
N GLY A 27 -34.03 37.56 21.58
CA GLY A 27 -33.25 38.24 20.53
C GLY A 27 -33.28 37.45 19.22
N LEU A 28 -34.17 37.85 18.33
CA LEU A 28 -34.24 37.39 16.93
C LEU A 28 -32.93 37.72 16.18
N ALA A 29 -32.34 36.72 15.53
CA ALA A 29 -31.62 36.95 14.27
C ALA A 29 -31.39 35.62 13.54
N ALA A 30 -32.04 35.53 12.40
CA ALA A 30 -31.68 34.92 11.12
C ALA A 30 -30.79 33.65 11.12
N GLY A 31 -31.42 32.58 10.62
CA GLY A 31 -30.80 31.31 10.31
C GLY A 31 -29.71 31.37 9.24
N THR A 32 -28.77 30.48 9.43
CA THR A 32 -27.99 29.92 8.35
C THR A 32 -27.94 28.41 8.57
N PRO A 33 -28.34 27.60 7.60
CA PRO A 33 -28.28 26.14 7.76
C PRO A 33 -26.82 25.69 7.69
N SER A 34 -26.26 25.30 8.82
CA SER A 34 -24.99 24.54 8.85
C SER A 34 -25.21 23.09 8.34
N ALA A 35 -25.40 22.96 7.06
CA ALA A 35 -25.56 21.68 6.38
C ALA A 35 -24.27 21.16 5.72
N PHE A 36 -23.11 21.72 6.01
CA PHE A 36 -21.85 21.35 5.34
C PHE A 36 -20.73 20.89 6.30
N GLN A 37 -21.04 20.34 7.44
CA GLN A 37 -19.99 19.85 8.37
C GLN A 37 -20.02 18.36 8.67
N ASN A 38 -20.73 17.54 7.91
CA ASN A 38 -20.83 16.11 8.22
C ASN A 38 -20.20 15.17 7.18
N GLU A 39 -19.30 15.65 6.33
CA GLU A 39 -18.62 14.78 5.35
C GLU A 39 -17.09 14.69 5.53
N ARG A 40 -16.56 14.98 6.73
CA ARG A 40 -15.11 14.86 6.98
C ARG A 40 -14.71 13.70 7.87
N ASN A 41 -15.57 12.76 8.14
CA ASN A 41 -15.24 11.55 8.90
C ASN A 41 -15.39 10.28 8.07
N ALA A 42 -15.14 10.33 6.76
CA ALA A 42 -14.82 9.14 6.00
C ALA A 42 -13.34 8.82 6.27
N SER A 43 -13.09 7.75 6.97
CA SER A 43 -11.80 7.16 7.33
C SER A 43 -10.80 7.26 6.19
N SER A 44 -9.89 8.21 6.21
CA SER A 44 -8.77 8.25 5.30
C SER A 44 -7.51 7.67 5.97
N ASP A 45 -7.61 6.43 6.44
CA ASP A 45 -6.43 5.60 6.73
C ASP A 45 -5.86 4.95 5.46
N ALA A 46 -6.39 5.28 4.29
CA ALA A 46 -5.79 4.90 3.03
C ALA A 46 -4.51 5.71 2.84
N LYS A 47 -3.37 5.11 3.14
CA LYS A 47 -2.04 5.66 2.81
C LYS A 47 -2.07 6.04 1.32
N PRO A 48 -1.75 7.30 0.95
CA PRO A 48 -1.88 7.73 -0.43
C PRO A 48 -1.01 6.85 -1.34
N ALA A 49 -1.60 6.33 -2.40
CA ALA A 49 -0.87 5.57 -3.40
C ALA A 49 0.05 6.52 -4.18
N LEU A 50 1.33 6.16 -4.31
CA LEU A 50 2.25 6.88 -5.17
C LEU A 50 1.96 6.53 -6.64
N LEU A 51 1.84 7.55 -7.48
CA LEU A 51 1.63 7.34 -8.91
C LEU A 51 2.96 7.08 -9.61
N VAL A 52 3.05 5.94 -10.29
CA VAL A 52 4.29 5.50 -10.96
C VAL A 52 3.99 5.11 -12.41
N GLN A 53 4.85 5.55 -13.33
CA GLN A 53 4.71 5.22 -14.76
C GLN A 53 5.75 4.19 -15.17
N MET A 54 5.29 3.04 -15.69
CA MET A 54 6.15 1.91 -16.07
C MET A 54 6.10 1.63 -17.57
N VAL A 55 7.20 1.08 -18.09
CA VAL A 55 7.34 0.72 -19.50
C VAL A 55 6.50 -0.51 -19.81
N TYR A 56 5.66 -0.39 -20.82
CA TYR A 56 4.82 -1.47 -21.34
C TYR A 56 5.64 -2.50 -22.11
N ILE A 57 5.31 -3.78 -21.89
CA ILE A 57 5.78 -4.89 -22.73
C ILE A 57 4.63 -5.31 -23.65
N ALA A 58 4.82 -5.14 -24.93
CA ALA A 58 3.82 -5.50 -25.92
C ALA A 58 3.49 -7.00 -25.87
N PRO A 59 2.23 -7.41 -26.16
CA PRO A 59 1.77 -8.80 -26.01
C PRO A 59 2.60 -9.80 -26.80
N GLU A 60 3.11 -9.41 -27.95
CA GLU A 60 4.00 -10.24 -28.81
C GLU A 60 5.32 -10.58 -28.13
N ASN A 61 5.82 -9.73 -27.24
CA ASN A 61 7.05 -9.93 -26.47
C ASN A 61 6.81 -10.56 -25.09
N ALA A 62 5.55 -10.67 -24.67
CA ALA A 62 5.20 -11.09 -23.31
C ALA A 62 5.72 -12.49 -22.97
N ALA A 63 5.59 -13.46 -23.87
CA ALA A 63 6.07 -14.82 -23.64
C ALA A 63 7.60 -14.89 -23.46
N ALA A 64 8.35 -14.08 -24.21
CA ALA A 64 9.80 -14.00 -24.07
C ALA A 64 10.20 -13.34 -22.73
N ALA A 65 9.54 -12.25 -22.37
CA ALA A 65 9.78 -11.54 -21.11
C ALA A 65 9.49 -12.42 -19.89
N LEU A 66 8.39 -13.16 -19.89
CA LEU A 66 8.00 -14.03 -18.78
C LEU A 66 8.98 -15.19 -18.55
N ARG A 67 9.55 -15.77 -19.61
CA ARG A 67 10.55 -16.85 -19.50
C ARG A 67 11.80 -16.42 -18.72
N GLY A 68 12.26 -15.19 -18.94
CA GLY A 68 13.41 -14.62 -18.24
C GLY A 68 13.10 -14.08 -16.83
N ALA A 69 11.82 -13.96 -16.49
CA ALA A 69 11.39 -13.31 -15.26
C ALA A 69 11.25 -14.24 -14.04
N GLY A 70 11.51 -15.55 -14.21
CA GLY A 70 11.45 -16.54 -13.12
C GLY A 70 10.02 -16.90 -12.68
N TYR A 71 9.03 -16.74 -13.56
CA TYR A 71 7.70 -17.32 -13.37
C TYR A 71 7.68 -18.79 -13.74
N THR A 72 6.94 -19.59 -12.97
CA THR A 72 6.71 -21.01 -13.29
C THR A 72 5.94 -21.15 -14.63
N PRO A 73 6.03 -22.28 -15.33
CA PRO A 73 5.28 -22.51 -16.56
C PRO A 73 3.76 -22.29 -16.41
N ASP A 74 3.21 -22.71 -15.27
CA ASP A 74 1.77 -22.52 -14.97
C ASP A 74 1.42 -21.05 -14.77
N GLU A 75 2.27 -20.27 -14.07
CA GLU A 75 2.09 -18.83 -13.91
C GLU A 75 2.20 -18.13 -15.27
N GLN A 76 3.18 -18.47 -16.09
CA GLN A 76 3.32 -17.92 -17.43
C GLN A 76 2.06 -18.16 -18.27
N THR A 77 1.51 -19.38 -18.21
CA THR A 77 0.28 -19.74 -18.92
C THR A 77 -0.91 -18.90 -18.45
N ARG A 78 -1.08 -18.75 -17.12
CA ARG A 78 -2.16 -17.92 -16.53
C ARG A 78 -2.01 -16.45 -16.91
N ILE A 79 -0.79 -15.91 -16.81
CA ILE A 79 -0.51 -14.51 -17.17
C ILE A 79 -0.80 -14.29 -18.66
N MET A 80 -0.34 -15.17 -19.55
CA MET A 80 -0.59 -15.06 -20.99
C MET A 80 -2.09 -15.14 -21.33
N ALA A 81 -2.83 -16.00 -20.64
CA ALA A 81 -4.29 -16.08 -20.80
C ALA A 81 -4.97 -14.78 -20.34
N ALA A 82 -4.55 -14.19 -19.22
CA ALA A 82 -5.08 -12.92 -18.72
C ALA A 82 -4.72 -11.72 -19.63
N ILE A 83 -3.52 -11.71 -20.22
CA ILE A 83 -3.13 -10.71 -21.23
C ILE A 83 -4.04 -10.80 -22.46
N LYS A 84 -4.33 -12.02 -22.96
CA LYS A 84 -5.26 -12.22 -24.07
C LYS A 84 -6.68 -11.72 -23.77
N ARG A 85 -7.12 -11.85 -22.52
CA ARG A 85 -8.42 -11.32 -22.05
C ARG A 85 -8.37 -9.82 -21.71
N ARG A 86 -7.22 -9.17 -21.86
CA ARG A 86 -6.98 -7.77 -21.50
C ARG A 86 -7.18 -7.46 -20.02
N GLU A 87 -7.07 -8.44 -19.16
CA GLU A 87 -7.13 -8.31 -17.69
C GLU A 87 -5.79 -7.82 -17.11
N TYR A 88 -4.68 -8.20 -17.78
CA TYR A 88 -3.34 -7.79 -17.43
C TYR A 88 -2.64 -7.07 -18.57
N ARG A 89 -1.81 -6.09 -18.18
CA ARG A 89 -0.75 -5.52 -19.01
C ARG A 89 0.58 -5.91 -18.41
N LEU A 90 1.55 -6.30 -19.23
CA LEU A 90 2.86 -6.63 -18.73
C LEU A 90 3.73 -5.37 -18.72
N ALA A 91 4.41 -5.13 -17.61
CA ALA A 91 5.28 -3.97 -17.44
C ALA A 91 6.65 -4.37 -16.92
N VAL A 92 7.65 -3.57 -17.24
CA VAL A 92 8.99 -3.62 -16.64
C VAL A 92 9.05 -2.57 -15.53
N MET A 93 9.43 -3.00 -14.33
CA MET A 93 9.74 -2.14 -13.20
C MET A 93 11.19 -2.39 -12.78
N PRO A 94 12.16 -1.61 -13.25
CA PRO A 94 13.52 -1.70 -12.76
C PRO A 94 13.57 -1.16 -11.33
N VAL A 95 13.91 -2.02 -10.37
CA VAL A 95 13.98 -1.66 -8.94
C VAL A 95 15.42 -1.68 -8.46
N PHE A 96 15.73 -0.84 -7.48
CA PHE A 96 17.05 -0.72 -6.88
C PHE A 96 16.96 -0.34 -5.40
N ASP A 97 18.08 -0.48 -4.69
CA ASP A 97 18.26 0.02 -3.33
C ASP A 97 18.85 1.43 -3.38
N ALA A 98 18.06 2.41 -2.97
CA ALA A 98 18.48 3.82 -3.04
C ALA A 98 19.52 4.21 -1.98
N THR A 99 19.61 3.44 -0.89
CA THR A 99 20.51 3.74 0.24
C THR A 99 21.67 2.76 0.40
N ASN A 100 21.73 1.72 -0.46
CA ASN A 100 22.73 0.67 -0.40
C ASN A 100 22.80 -0.04 0.98
N THR A 101 21.66 -0.18 1.62
CA THR A 101 21.53 -0.90 2.90
C THR A 101 21.22 -2.38 2.70
N GLY A 102 20.89 -2.76 1.47
CA GLY A 102 20.42 -4.10 1.14
C GLY A 102 18.98 -4.32 1.60
N GLY A 103 18.51 -5.53 1.37
CA GLY A 103 17.20 -5.96 1.83
C GLY A 103 16.44 -6.76 0.79
N THR A 104 15.34 -7.32 1.23
CA THR A 104 14.45 -8.12 0.39
C THR A 104 13.04 -7.56 0.51
N ILE A 105 12.42 -7.32 -0.63
CA ILE A 105 11.05 -6.85 -0.72
C ILE A 105 10.17 -7.88 -1.43
N LEU A 106 8.90 -7.90 -1.06
CA LEU A 106 7.84 -8.55 -1.80
C LEU A 106 7.11 -7.49 -2.62
N ILE A 107 7.04 -7.70 -3.92
CA ILE A 107 6.22 -6.91 -4.83
C ILE A 107 5.00 -7.74 -5.19
N GLN A 108 3.82 -7.20 -4.94
CA GLN A 108 2.55 -7.87 -5.24
C GLN A 108 1.72 -7.03 -6.22
N SER A 109 1.24 -7.67 -7.29
CA SER A 109 0.28 -7.11 -8.24
C SER A 109 -0.89 -8.08 -8.41
N GLY A 110 -2.05 -7.71 -7.90
CA GLY A 110 -3.19 -8.62 -7.80
C GLY A 110 -2.83 -9.88 -7.03
N VAL A 111 -2.98 -11.05 -7.64
CA VAL A 111 -2.62 -12.34 -7.05
C VAL A 111 -1.16 -12.73 -7.24
N MET A 112 -0.43 -12.02 -8.08
CA MET A 112 0.96 -12.33 -8.40
C MET A 112 1.91 -11.72 -7.38
N LYS A 113 2.88 -12.51 -6.93
CA LYS A 113 3.87 -12.12 -5.92
C LYS A 113 5.27 -12.37 -6.44
N LYS A 114 6.17 -11.41 -6.20
CA LYS A 114 7.56 -11.49 -6.58
C LYS A 114 8.46 -11.07 -5.43
N ILE A 115 9.35 -11.94 -5.00
CA ILE A 115 10.39 -11.60 -4.02
C ILE A 115 11.60 -11.07 -4.79
N VAL A 116 12.10 -9.91 -4.36
CA VAL A 116 13.22 -9.22 -4.99
C VAL A 116 14.27 -8.87 -3.94
N HIS A 117 15.50 -9.27 -4.19
CA HIS A 117 16.67 -8.86 -3.42
C HIS A 117 17.16 -7.54 -3.98
N LEU A 118 17.08 -6.47 -3.20
CA LEU A 118 17.49 -5.16 -3.67
C LEU A 118 19.02 -5.03 -3.69
N THR A 119 19.52 -4.46 -4.76
CA THR A 119 20.91 -4.06 -4.94
C THR A 119 20.96 -2.60 -5.41
N PRO A 120 22.08 -1.90 -5.26
CA PRO A 120 22.22 -0.53 -5.78
C PRO A 120 22.04 -0.44 -7.30
N GLN A 121 22.34 -1.54 -8.01
CA GLN A 121 22.12 -1.61 -9.45
C GLN A 121 20.66 -1.95 -9.74
N PRO A 122 20.00 -1.23 -10.67
CA PRO A 122 18.64 -1.53 -11.06
C PRO A 122 18.48 -2.94 -11.62
N GLN A 123 17.48 -3.68 -11.12
CA GLN A 123 17.11 -5.01 -11.58
C GLN A 123 15.73 -4.97 -12.22
N ASN A 124 15.61 -5.47 -13.44
CA ASN A 124 14.33 -5.52 -14.14
C ASN A 124 13.40 -6.55 -13.50
N VAL A 125 12.30 -6.07 -12.95
CA VAL A 125 11.20 -6.90 -12.47
C VAL A 125 10.07 -6.82 -13.48
N ILE A 126 9.70 -7.95 -14.05
CA ILE A 126 8.56 -8.05 -14.96
C ILE A 126 7.32 -8.32 -14.13
N LEU A 127 6.30 -7.48 -14.27
CA LEU A 127 5.07 -7.53 -13.49
C LEU A 127 3.84 -7.56 -14.38
N PRO A 128 2.91 -8.50 -14.18
CA PRO A 128 1.58 -8.42 -14.75
C PRO A 128 0.74 -7.42 -13.92
N ILE A 129 0.43 -6.29 -14.51
CA ILE A 129 -0.33 -5.21 -13.88
C ILE A 129 -1.81 -5.36 -14.24
N THR A 130 -2.68 -5.38 -13.24
CA THR A 130 -4.13 -5.38 -13.43
C THR A 130 -4.61 -4.05 -13.98
N LEU A 131 -5.87 -3.99 -14.45
CA LEU A 131 -6.47 -2.73 -14.92
C LEU A 131 -6.57 -1.67 -13.81
N ALA A 132 -6.68 -2.09 -12.54
CA ALA A 132 -6.66 -1.19 -11.40
C ALA A 132 -5.28 -0.52 -11.18
N GLY A 133 -4.22 -1.13 -11.72
CA GLY A 133 -2.88 -0.57 -11.64
C GLY A 133 -2.24 -0.62 -10.26
N GLU A 134 -2.79 -1.38 -9.32
CA GLU A 134 -2.29 -1.42 -7.95
C GLU A 134 -1.12 -2.40 -7.80
N VAL A 135 -0.03 -1.91 -7.22
CA VAL A 135 1.14 -2.70 -6.84
C VAL A 135 1.51 -2.37 -5.40
N THR A 136 1.70 -3.40 -4.60
CA THR A 136 2.11 -3.26 -3.20
C THR A 136 3.55 -3.72 -3.02
N ILE A 137 4.34 -2.95 -2.28
CA ILE A 137 5.71 -3.30 -1.88
C ILE A 137 5.76 -3.43 -0.37
N THR A 138 6.27 -4.58 0.12
CA THR A 138 6.44 -4.84 1.55
C THR A 138 7.84 -5.40 1.84
N PRO A 139 8.50 -5.02 2.93
CA PRO A 139 9.74 -5.65 3.38
C PRO A 139 9.50 -7.13 3.73
N VAL A 140 10.42 -8.01 3.31
CA VAL A 140 10.44 -9.45 3.65
C VAL A 140 11.56 -9.75 4.64
N SER A 141 12.74 -9.19 4.43
CA SER A 141 13.83 -9.27 5.42
C SER A 141 13.63 -8.17 6.46
N ALA A 142 14.13 -8.41 7.67
CA ALA A 142 14.19 -7.37 8.69
C ALA A 142 15.09 -6.22 8.16
N PRO A 143 14.56 -5.01 7.98
CA PRO A 143 15.37 -3.88 7.61
C PRO A 143 16.29 -3.50 8.76
N GLY A 144 17.46 -2.91 8.44
CA GLY A 144 18.29 -2.25 9.43
C GLY A 144 17.55 -1.06 10.09
N PRO A 145 18.20 -0.35 11.01
CA PRO A 145 17.58 0.75 11.75
C PRO A 145 17.08 1.89 10.84
N THR A 146 17.63 2.03 9.64
CA THR A 146 17.21 3.03 8.64
C THR A 146 16.08 2.57 7.73
N GLY A 147 15.68 1.29 7.81
CA GLY A 147 14.68 0.71 6.90
C GLY A 147 15.27 0.27 5.56
N ILE A 148 14.40 -0.27 4.71
CA ILE A 148 14.70 -0.56 3.30
C ILE A 148 14.15 0.60 2.48
N THR A 149 14.99 1.24 1.67
CA THR A 149 14.57 2.35 0.80
C THR A 149 14.59 1.89 -0.66
N PRO A 150 13.47 1.33 -1.16
CA PRO A 150 13.40 0.93 -2.55
C PRO A 150 13.30 2.15 -3.45
N GLY A 151 13.84 2.01 -4.65
CA GLY A 151 13.61 2.94 -5.75
C GLY A 151 13.22 2.18 -7.00
N ALA A 152 12.65 2.88 -7.97
CA ALA A 152 12.36 2.35 -9.30
C ALA A 152 12.78 3.32 -10.39
N ILE A 153 13.12 2.78 -11.58
CA ILE A 153 13.27 3.63 -12.76
C ILE A 153 11.94 3.65 -13.49
N THR A 154 11.35 4.83 -13.54
CA THR A 154 10.08 5.10 -14.20
C THR A 154 10.31 5.69 -15.58
N VAL A 155 9.24 5.87 -16.36
CA VAL A 155 9.29 6.60 -17.65
C VAL A 155 9.80 8.04 -17.45
N LEU A 156 9.54 8.64 -16.27
CA LEU A 156 9.96 10.01 -15.92
C LEU A 156 11.37 10.07 -15.32
N GLY A 157 12.00 8.93 -15.06
CA GLY A 157 13.33 8.84 -14.46
C GLY A 157 13.35 8.05 -13.14
N PRO A 158 14.49 8.08 -12.42
CA PRO A 158 14.60 7.41 -11.13
C PRO A 158 13.68 8.06 -10.10
N GLU A 159 12.94 7.24 -9.36
CA GLU A 159 12.08 7.63 -8.26
C GLU A 159 12.48 6.86 -7.00
N ILE A 160 12.67 7.56 -5.89
CA ILE A 160 13.01 6.98 -4.60
C ILE A 160 11.75 6.96 -3.75
N PHE A 161 11.43 5.78 -3.23
CA PHE A 161 10.27 5.58 -2.38
C PHE A 161 10.60 5.83 -0.91
N PRO A 162 9.59 6.05 -0.06
CA PRO A 162 9.81 6.15 1.39
C PRO A 162 10.51 4.91 1.95
N ALA A 163 11.33 5.10 2.99
CA ALA A 163 11.92 3.99 3.73
C ALA A 163 10.81 3.14 4.39
N LEU A 164 10.95 1.82 4.26
CA LEU A 164 9.98 0.85 4.76
C LEU A 164 10.59 0.08 5.93
N GLN A 165 9.86 0.03 7.04
CA GLN A 165 10.18 -0.78 8.20
C GLN A 165 9.39 -2.10 8.18
N THR A 166 9.72 -3.00 9.10
CA THR A 166 8.96 -4.25 9.27
C THR A 166 7.49 -3.95 9.58
N GLY A 167 6.59 -4.51 8.77
CA GLY A 167 5.15 -4.27 8.89
C GLY A 167 4.64 -3.12 8.04
N ASP A 168 5.52 -2.31 7.44
CA ASP A 168 5.10 -1.27 6.50
C ASP A 168 4.68 -1.87 5.16
N SER A 169 3.82 -1.13 4.47
CA SER A 169 3.37 -1.44 3.12
C SER A 169 3.29 -0.15 2.30
N LEU A 170 3.87 -0.17 1.14
CA LEU A 170 3.80 0.92 0.17
C LEU A 170 2.85 0.53 -0.96
N LEU A 171 1.81 1.32 -1.17
CA LEU A 171 0.90 1.16 -2.30
C LEU A 171 1.31 2.08 -3.44
N LEU A 172 1.50 1.50 -4.62
CA LEU A 172 1.76 2.21 -5.87
C LEU A 172 0.54 2.12 -6.77
N SER A 173 0.16 3.23 -7.39
CA SER A 173 -0.75 3.28 -8.52
C SER A 173 0.07 3.32 -9.80
N VAL A 174 0.09 2.22 -10.54
CA VAL A 174 0.96 2.03 -11.70
C VAL A 174 0.20 2.31 -12.99
N MET A 175 0.67 3.26 -13.77
CA MET A 175 0.26 3.47 -15.14
C MET A 175 1.27 2.82 -16.08
N VAL A 176 0.79 1.97 -16.98
CA VAL A 176 1.60 1.25 -17.97
C VAL A 176 1.48 1.96 -19.32
N GLN A 177 2.60 2.48 -19.83
CA GLN A 177 2.71 3.26 -21.06
C GLN A 177 3.65 2.59 -22.05
#